data_ce47f7e2eea94dfb0beb13b1abaa1972
#
_entry.id   ce47f7e2eea94dfb0beb13b1abaa1972
#
_cell.length_a   1.000
_cell.length_b   1.000
_cell.length_c   1.000
_cell.angle_alpha   90.00
_cell.angle_beta   90.00
_cell.angle_gamma   90.00
#
_symmetry.space_group_name_H-M   'P 1'
#
loop_
_entity.id
_entity.type
_entity.pdbx_description
1 polymer ?
#
loop_
_entity_poly.entity_id
_entity_poly.type
_entity_poly.pdbx_seq_one_letter_code
_entity_poly.pdbx_strand_id
1 'polypeptide(L)'
;GDVDGDGQYELFLKWDPNNSKDNSQKGKTDPVYIDCYTLEGKRLWRINLGKNIRAGAHYTQFYVGDFDLDGKAEMTCKTADGTVDGTGKTIGDASKDYRNSNGYVLTGPEYYTLFDGATGAALDTVDYTPARGTVKSWGDSYGNRVDRFWGTVAYLDGVHPCVVTGRGYYTRMTATAYTVKDKKLVKMWAFDTGNSSSAAGYGDGNHNSMPADVDGDGKQEIITGSTCIDDNGKVLWCLNKGHGDAMHVGDLDPTNTGLEA
;
A
#
# COMPACT_ATOMS: atom_id res chain seq x y z
N GLY A 1 -7.65 4.88 -13.75
CA GLY A 1 -8.05 3.58 -14.33
C GLY A 1 -9.37 3.71 -15.05
N ASP A 2 -9.61 2.83 -15.99
CA ASP A 2 -10.89 2.70 -16.67
C ASP A 2 -11.79 1.83 -15.79
N VAL A 3 -12.81 2.42 -15.14
CA VAL A 3 -13.62 1.71 -14.14
C VAL A 3 -14.88 1.07 -14.71
N ASP A 4 -15.29 1.43 -15.92
CA ASP A 4 -16.51 0.90 -16.55
C ASP A 4 -16.28 0.20 -17.90
N GLY A 5 -15.04 0.23 -18.40
CA GLY A 5 -14.61 -0.46 -19.60
C GLY A 5 -14.96 0.29 -20.91
N ASP A 6 -15.16 1.60 -20.83
CA ASP A 6 -15.50 2.44 -21.98
C ASP A 6 -14.27 2.96 -22.75
N GLY A 7 -13.06 2.70 -22.23
CA GLY A 7 -11.78 3.13 -22.80
C GLY A 7 -11.34 4.53 -22.35
N GLN A 8 -12.08 5.21 -21.49
CA GLN A 8 -11.66 6.45 -20.85
C GLN A 8 -11.26 6.19 -19.39
N TYR A 9 -10.31 6.98 -18.88
CA TYR A 9 -9.84 6.81 -17.51
C TYR A 9 -10.59 7.73 -16.55
N GLU A 10 -10.95 7.19 -15.40
CA GLU A 10 -11.36 7.94 -14.21
C GLU A 10 -10.17 8.29 -13.33
N LEU A 11 -10.34 9.37 -12.56
CA LEU A 11 -9.38 9.90 -11.62
C LEU A 11 -9.72 9.46 -10.21
N PHE A 12 -8.76 8.81 -9.54
CA PHE A 12 -8.85 8.48 -8.11
C PHE A 12 -8.06 9.51 -7.31
N LEU A 13 -8.73 10.21 -6.41
CA LEU A 13 -8.15 11.30 -5.63
C LEU A 13 -8.26 11.03 -4.13
N LYS A 14 -7.11 11.08 -3.45
CA LYS A 14 -7.05 11.05 -1.98
C LYS A 14 -7.12 12.47 -1.43
N TRP A 15 -8.04 12.70 -0.50
CA TRP A 15 -8.23 13.94 0.21
C TRP A 15 -7.79 13.79 1.66
N ASP A 16 -6.62 14.35 1.99
CA ASP A 16 -6.20 14.49 3.37
C ASP A 16 -6.83 15.76 3.99
N PRO A 17 -7.30 15.71 5.25
CA PRO A 17 -7.83 16.88 5.94
C PRO A 17 -6.72 17.88 6.29
N ASN A 18 -7.08 19.15 6.51
CA ASN A 18 -6.13 20.21 6.85
C ASN A 18 -5.35 19.95 8.14
N ASN A 19 -5.85 19.07 9.01
CA ASN A 19 -5.20 18.68 10.26
C ASN A 19 -4.45 17.34 10.16
N SER A 20 -4.12 16.89 8.94
CA SER A 20 -3.28 15.71 8.72
C SER A 20 -1.93 15.86 9.44
N LYS A 21 -1.32 14.73 9.81
CA LYS A 21 -0.09 14.69 10.63
C LYS A 21 0.91 13.72 10.05
N ASP A 22 2.19 14.09 10.09
CA ASP A 22 3.25 13.10 9.95
C ASP A 22 3.17 12.07 11.09
N ASN A 23 3.73 10.88 10.85
CA ASN A 23 3.74 9.80 11.83
C ASN A 23 4.47 10.16 13.13
N SER A 24 5.43 11.09 13.08
CA SER A 24 6.16 11.59 14.24
C SER A 24 5.37 12.62 15.08
N GLN A 25 4.29 13.19 14.54
CA GLN A 25 3.55 14.29 15.16
C GLN A 25 2.31 13.80 15.90
N LYS A 26 2.05 14.33 17.08
CA LYS A 26 0.82 14.09 17.86
C LYS A 26 -0.36 14.86 17.27
N GLY A 27 -1.57 14.36 17.52
CA GLY A 27 -2.83 15.00 17.20
C GLY A 27 -3.81 14.05 16.52
N LYS A 28 -5.08 14.18 16.85
CA LYS A 28 -6.17 13.54 16.12
C LYS A 28 -6.30 14.19 14.76
N THR A 29 -6.61 13.39 13.75
CA THR A 29 -6.92 13.86 12.40
C THR A 29 -8.39 13.60 12.09
N ASP A 30 -8.95 14.39 11.19
CA ASP A 30 -10.22 14.08 10.56
C ASP A 30 -10.05 12.96 9.54
N PRO A 31 -11.13 12.35 9.05
CA PRO A 31 -11.07 11.24 8.11
C PRO A 31 -10.42 11.61 6.78
N VAL A 32 -9.74 10.63 6.20
CA VAL A 32 -9.29 10.65 4.79
C VAL A 32 -10.44 10.20 3.91
N TYR A 33 -10.59 10.85 2.75
CA TYR A 33 -11.52 10.42 1.71
C TYR A 33 -10.74 9.96 0.47
N ILE A 34 -11.29 8.97 -0.22
CA ILE A 34 -10.87 8.61 -1.58
C ILE A 34 -12.10 8.75 -2.48
N ASP A 35 -11.97 9.56 -3.52
CA ASP A 35 -13.01 9.81 -4.50
C ASP A 35 -12.62 9.27 -5.85
N CYS A 36 -13.61 8.85 -6.64
CA CYS A 36 -13.49 8.61 -8.06
C CYS A 36 -14.26 9.67 -8.84
N TYR A 37 -13.65 10.21 -9.89
CA TYR A 37 -14.22 11.25 -10.76
C TYR A 37 -14.06 10.86 -12.23
N THR A 38 -15.04 11.22 -13.05
CA THR A 38 -14.83 11.27 -14.50
C THR A 38 -13.89 12.43 -14.87
N LEU A 39 -13.35 12.43 -16.08
CA LEU A 39 -12.49 13.54 -16.56
C LEU A 39 -13.23 14.88 -16.64
N GLU A 40 -14.57 14.88 -16.77
CA GLU A 40 -15.41 16.09 -16.73
C GLU A 40 -15.65 16.61 -15.29
N GLY A 41 -15.10 15.92 -14.27
CA GLY A 41 -15.19 16.32 -12.88
C GLY A 41 -16.47 15.87 -12.16
N LYS A 42 -17.23 14.93 -12.72
CA LYS A 42 -18.36 14.31 -12.01
C LYS A 42 -17.86 13.27 -11.03
N ARG A 43 -18.12 13.45 -9.73
CA ARG A 43 -17.81 12.43 -8.74
C ARG A 43 -18.75 11.24 -8.89
N LEU A 44 -18.19 10.05 -9.07
CA LEU A 44 -18.91 8.79 -9.14
C LEU A 44 -19.24 8.27 -7.74
N TRP A 45 -18.24 8.23 -6.86
CA TRP A 45 -18.40 7.76 -5.48
C TRP A 45 -17.36 8.39 -4.56
N ARG A 46 -17.54 8.17 -3.24
CA ARG A 46 -16.62 8.56 -2.18
C ARG A 46 -16.51 7.44 -1.16
N ILE A 47 -15.31 7.03 -0.83
CA ILE A 47 -14.97 6.19 0.31
C ILE A 47 -14.54 7.09 1.46
N ASN A 48 -15.10 6.86 2.67
CA ASN A 48 -14.67 7.51 3.89
C ASN A 48 -13.88 6.52 4.73
N LEU A 49 -12.56 6.71 4.88
CA LEU A 49 -11.71 5.78 5.62
C LEU A 49 -11.95 5.78 7.13
N GLY A 50 -12.72 6.75 7.63
CA GLY A 50 -13.14 6.79 9.03
C GLY A 50 -12.05 7.26 9.99
N LYS A 51 -12.40 7.28 11.27
CA LYS A 51 -11.55 7.82 12.35
C LYS A 51 -10.38 6.90 12.76
N ASN A 52 -10.45 5.62 12.41
CA ASN A 52 -9.44 4.62 12.74
C ASN A 52 -8.35 4.46 11.67
N ILE A 53 -8.44 5.24 10.59
CA ILE A 53 -7.33 5.49 9.65
C ILE A 53 -6.86 6.93 9.90
N ARG A 54 -5.62 7.08 10.36
CA ARG A 54 -5.03 8.41 10.61
C ARG A 54 -4.64 9.06 9.28
N ALA A 55 -4.84 10.37 9.15
CA ALA A 55 -4.48 11.12 7.94
C ALA A 55 -3.02 11.58 7.96
N GLY A 56 -2.36 11.46 6.83
CA GLY A 56 -0.98 11.90 6.59
C GLY A 56 -0.33 11.10 5.47
N ALA A 57 0.82 11.55 5.01
CA ALA A 57 1.47 11.08 3.80
C ALA A 57 1.76 9.56 3.79
N HIS A 58 2.03 8.95 4.96
CA HIS A 58 2.47 7.57 5.05
C HIS A 58 1.41 6.58 5.55
N TYR A 59 0.20 7.05 5.90
CA TYR A 59 -0.82 6.19 6.53
C TYR A 59 -1.67 5.40 5.53
N THR A 60 -1.92 5.96 4.35
CA THR A 60 -2.78 5.34 3.35
C THR A 60 -2.17 5.43 1.98
N GLN A 61 -1.70 4.31 1.49
CA GLN A 61 -1.40 4.09 0.09
C GLN A 61 -2.61 3.40 -0.54
N PHE A 62 -2.92 3.73 -1.78
CA PHE A 62 -3.97 3.06 -2.55
C PHE A 62 -3.45 2.78 -3.96
N TYR A 63 -3.96 1.74 -4.56
CA TYR A 63 -3.51 1.26 -5.87
C TYR A 63 -4.72 0.99 -6.74
N VAL A 64 -4.61 1.36 -8.02
CA VAL A 64 -5.66 1.23 -9.02
C VAL A 64 -5.13 0.44 -10.20
N GLY A 65 -5.87 -0.52 -10.67
CA GLY A 65 -5.55 -1.35 -11.81
C GLY A 65 -6.65 -2.34 -12.12
N ASP A 66 -6.65 -2.88 -13.32
CA ASP A 66 -7.47 -4.02 -13.69
C ASP A 66 -6.80 -5.30 -13.17
N PHE A 67 -7.05 -5.60 -11.87
CA PHE A 67 -6.33 -6.65 -11.17
C PHE A 67 -6.79 -8.07 -11.50
N ASP A 68 -8.00 -8.24 -12.05
CA ASP A 68 -8.53 -9.53 -12.45
C ASP A 68 -8.65 -9.70 -13.97
N LEU A 69 -8.18 -8.69 -14.73
CA LEU A 69 -8.14 -8.64 -16.20
C LEU A 69 -9.55 -8.75 -16.85
N ASP A 70 -10.57 -8.21 -16.19
CA ASP A 70 -11.93 -8.15 -16.74
C ASP A 70 -12.17 -6.92 -17.64
N GLY A 71 -11.16 -6.06 -17.80
CA GLY A 71 -11.19 -4.83 -18.58
C GLY A 71 -11.66 -3.62 -17.77
N LYS A 72 -11.83 -3.72 -16.46
CA LYS A 72 -12.23 -2.64 -15.56
C LYS A 72 -11.28 -2.55 -14.38
N ALA A 73 -11.00 -1.34 -13.97
CA ALA A 73 -10.09 -1.12 -12.85
C ALA A 73 -10.80 -1.28 -11.51
N GLU A 74 -10.11 -1.95 -10.58
CA GLU A 74 -10.41 -1.95 -9.15
C GLU A 74 -9.50 -0.98 -8.41
N MET A 75 -9.79 -0.77 -7.14
CA MET A 75 -8.91 -0.06 -6.21
C MET A 75 -8.67 -0.89 -4.95
N THR A 76 -7.46 -0.82 -4.42
CA THR A 76 -7.13 -1.42 -3.13
C THR A 76 -6.55 -0.38 -2.16
N CYS A 77 -6.89 -0.50 -0.88
CA CYS A 77 -6.20 0.26 0.17
C CYS A 77 -6.37 -0.38 1.56
N LYS A 78 -5.58 0.13 2.51
CA LYS A 78 -5.75 -0.19 3.92
C LYS A 78 -7.04 0.41 4.47
N THR A 79 -7.82 -0.39 5.21
CA THR A 79 -9.06 0.02 5.88
C THR A 79 -9.04 -0.40 7.35
N ALA A 80 -10.05 0.03 8.10
CA ALA A 80 -10.22 -0.28 9.52
C ALA A 80 -11.71 -0.26 9.89
N ASP A 81 -12.02 -0.60 11.13
CA ASP A 81 -13.35 -0.45 11.69
C ASP A 81 -13.90 0.97 11.48
N GLY A 82 -15.10 1.06 10.93
CA GLY A 82 -15.77 2.33 10.63
C GLY A 82 -15.41 2.95 9.29
N THR A 83 -14.64 2.30 8.42
CA THR A 83 -14.53 2.69 7.01
C THR A 83 -15.87 2.51 6.32
N VAL A 84 -16.32 3.51 5.55
CA VAL A 84 -17.56 3.46 4.77
C VAL A 84 -17.21 3.45 3.30
N ASP A 85 -17.67 2.42 2.57
CA ASP A 85 -17.40 2.25 1.15
C ASP A 85 -18.21 3.21 0.27
N GLY A 86 -17.98 3.16 -1.05
CA GLY A 86 -18.62 4.03 -2.03
C GLY A 86 -20.15 3.89 -2.12
N THR A 87 -20.70 2.77 -1.63
CA THR A 87 -22.15 2.51 -1.57
C THR A 87 -22.79 2.87 -0.23
N GLY A 88 -21.98 3.33 0.75
CA GLY A 88 -22.44 3.67 2.09
C GLY A 88 -22.41 2.51 3.09
N LYS A 89 -21.87 1.34 2.72
CA LYS A 89 -21.74 0.19 3.61
C LYS A 89 -20.51 0.33 4.51
N THR A 90 -20.66 0.03 5.78
CA THR A 90 -19.56 0.07 6.74
C THR A 90 -18.76 -1.23 6.76
N ILE A 91 -17.43 -1.10 6.77
CA ILE A 91 -16.48 -2.19 7.03
C ILE A 91 -16.22 -2.23 8.54
N GLY A 92 -16.34 -3.43 9.12
CA GLY A 92 -16.13 -3.64 10.55
C GLY A 92 -17.13 -2.93 11.45
N ASP A 93 -16.71 -2.48 12.63
CA ASP A 93 -17.55 -1.88 13.66
C ASP A 93 -17.45 -0.33 13.67
N ALA A 94 -18.50 0.35 13.20
CA ALA A 94 -18.56 1.82 13.15
C ALA A 94 -18.53 2.49 14.54
N SER A 95 -18.88 1.77 15.62
CA SER A 95 -18.91 2.32 16.96
C SER A 95 -17.54 2.52 17.59
N LYS A 96 -16.52 1.84 17.07
CA LYS A 96 -15.16 1.79 17.65
C LYS A 96 -14.36 3.06 17.35
N ASP A 97 -13.59 3.48 18.33
CA ASP A 97 -12.58 4.54 18.22
C ASP A 97 -11.31 4.07 18.93
N TYR A 98 -10.28 3.74 18.16
CA TYR A 98 -9.01 3.22 18.67
C TYR A 98 -7.95 4.31 18.83
N ARG A 99 -8.28 5.58 18.57
CA ARG A 99 -7.36 6.70 18.73
C ARG A 99 -7.04 6.91 20.21
N ASN A 100 -5.77 6.90 20.55
CA ASN A 100 -5.31 7.24 21.89
C ASN A 100 -5.39 8.79 22.14
N SER A 101 -5.01 9.23 23.35
CA SER A 101 -5.01 10.66 23.71
C SER A 101 -4.10 11.52 22.81
N ASN A 102 -3.06 10.93 22.22
CA ASN A 102 -2.16 11.60 21.28
C ASN A 102 -2.62 11.51 19.82
N GLY A 103 -3.76 10.89 19.54
CA GLY A 103 -4.33 10.75 18.21
C GLY A 103 -3.76 9.60 17.36
N TYR A 104 -2.88 8.77 17.90
CA TYR A 104 -2.38 7.58 17.21
C TYR A 104 -3.36 6.42 17.34
N VAL A 105 -3.42 5.56 16.31
CA VAL A 105 -4.22 4.33 16.26
C VAL A 105 -3.26 3.14 16.40
N LEU A 106 -3.02 2.70 17.63
CA LEU A 106 -2.01 1.67 17.95
C LEU A 106 -2.64 0.31 18.32
N THR A 107 -3.96 0.22 18.30
CA THR A 107 -4.75 -0.98 18.62
C THR A 107 -5.92 -1.10 17.63
N GLY A 108 -6.67 -2.17 17.73
CA GLY A 108 -7.80 -2.46 16.85
C GLY A 108 -7.38 -3.23 15.59
N PRO A 109 -8.36 -3.78 14.87
CA PRO A 109 -8.12 -4.51 13.64
C PRO A 109 -7.65 -3.58 12.52
N GLU A 110 -6.88 -4.13 11.62
CA GLU A 110 -6.44 -3.50 10.39
C GLU A 110 -6.79 -4.43 9.24
N TYR A 111 -7.35 -3.87 8.18
CA TYR A 111 -7.77 -4.63 7.01
C TYR A 111 -7.09 -4.12 5.75
N TYR A 112 -7.06 -4.95 4.73
CA TYR A 112 -6.77 -4.60 3.36
C TYR A 112 -7.97 -4.93 2.51
N THR A 113 -8.50 -3.96 1.75
CA THR A 113 -9.77 -4.08 1.05
C THR A 113 -9.60 -3.85 -0.44
N LEU A 114 -10.21 -4.71 -1.23
CA LEU A 114 -10.44 -4.56 -2.67
C LEU A 114 -11.80 -3.90 -2.90
N PHE A 115 -11.83 -2.87 -3.71
CA PHE A 115 -13.03 -2.12 -4.06
C PHE A 115 -13.30 -2.19 -5.58
N ASP A 116 -14.56 -2.32 -5.93
CA ASP A 116 -15.06 -2.15 -7.29
C ASP A 116 -14.80 -0.72 -7.77
N GLY A 117 -14.16 -0.55 -8.92
CA GLY A 117 -13.78 0.77 -9.41
C GLY A 117 -14.96 1.64 -9.83
N ALA A 118 -16.02 1.04 -10.37
CA ALA A 118 -17.17 1.78 -10.86
C ALA A 118 -18.07 2.33 -9.73
N THR A 119 -18.14 1.61 -8.60
CA THR A 119 -19.09 1.91 -7.52
C THR A 119 -18.42 2.26 -6.19
N GLY A 120 -17.15 1.92 -6.01
CA GLY A 120 -16.45 1.99 -4.73
C GLY A 120 -16.96 0.99 -3.69
N ALA A 121 -17.73 -0.03 -4.08
CA ALA A 121 -18.21 -1.08 -3.19
C ALA A 121 -17.06 -1.97 -2.73
N ALA A 122 -17.01 -2.33 -1.45
CA ALA A 122 -16.06 -3.31 -0.96
C ALA A 122 -16.40 -4.71 -1.52
N LEU A 123 -15.50 -5.27 -2.34
CA LEU A 123 -15.62 -6.60 -2.93
C LEU A 123 -15.08 -7.67 -2.00
N ASP A 124 -13.90 -7.43 -1.42
CA ASP A 124 -13.24 -8.33 -0.49
C ASP A 124 -12.46 -7.54 0.57
N THR A 125 -12.41 -8.09 1.78
CA THR A 125 -11.68 -7.49 2.91
C THR A 125 -10.99 -8.58 3.68
N VAL A 126 -9.66 -8.49 3.77
CA VAL A 126 -8.80 -9.43 4.48
C VAL A 126 -8.06 -8.72 5.62
N ASP A 127 -7.57 -9.48 6.60
CA ASP A 127 -6.69 -8.91 7.62
C ASP A 127 -5.41 -8.38 7.00
N TYR A 128 -4.96 -7.20 7.45
CA TYR A 128 -3.72 -6.61 6.95
C TYR A 128 -2.50 -7.45 7.35
N THR A 129 -1.70 -7.82 6.39
CA THR A 129 -0.48 -8.65 6.59
C THR A 129 0.79 -7.82 6.34
N PRO A 130 1.79 -7.88 7.25
CA PRO A 130 1.69 -8.48 8.58
C PRO A 130 0.86 -7.61 9.53
N ALA A 131 0.25 -8.25 10.53
CA ALA A 131 -0.42 -7.53 11.60
C ALA A 131 0.55 -6.58 12.32
N ARG A 132 0.02 -5.47 12.87
CA ARG A 132 0.81 -4.49 13.66
C ARG A 132 1.61 -5.17 14.77
N GLY A 133 1.02 -6.13 15.45
CA GLY A 133 1.64 -6.80 16.60
C GLY A 133 2.04 -5.81 17.69
N THR A 134 3.18 -6.03 18.30
CA THR A 134 3.74 -5.14 19.32
C THR A 134 4.39 -3.94 18.66
N VAL A 135 3.82 -2.74 18.83
CA VAL A 135 4.33 -1.48 18.22
C VAL A 135 5.83 -1.28 18.46
N LYS A 136 6.29 -1.56 19.69
CA LYS A 136 7.71 -1.41 20.07
C LYS A 136 8.66 -2.28 19.24
N SER A 137 8.19 -3.41 18.72
CA SER A 137 9.01 -4.29 17.87
C SER A 137 9.38 -3.68 16.52
N TRP A 138 8.76 -2.55 16.15
CA TRP A 138 9.07 -1.81 14.93
C TRP A 138 10.08 -0.69 15.14
N GLY A 139 10.61 -0.51 16.36
CA GLY A 139 11.68 0.44 16.67
C GLY A 139 11.26 1.68 17.45
N ASP A 140 9.96 1.88 17.70
CA ASP A 140 9.45 2.91 18.59
C ASP A 140 8.14 2.46 19.28
N SER A 141 7.63 3.25 20.22
CA SER A 141 6.44 2.90 21.00
C SER A 141 5.21 3.74 20.67
N TYR A 142 5.29 4.63 19.68
CA TYR A 142 4.21 5.58 19.38
C TYR A 142 3.71 5.51 17.93
N GLY A 143 4.20 4.54 17.14
CA GLY A 143 3.64 4.24 15.82
C GLY A 143 4.34 4.92 14.65
N ASN A 144 5.43 5.65 14.87
CA ASN A 144 6.13 6.31 13.77
C ASN A 144 6.74 5.30 12.77
N ARG A 145 7.21 4.15 13.26
CA ARG A 145 7.82 3.12 12.41
C ARG A 145 6.77 2.17 11.81
N VAL A 146 5.87 1.65 12.66
CA VAL A 146 4.91 0.62 12.26
C VAL A 146 3.84 1.12 11.29
N ASP A 147 3.51 2.40 11.31
CA ASP A 147 2.45 2.98 10.47
C ASP A 147 3.01 3.71 9.24
N ARG A 148 4.22 3.36 8.82
CA ARG A 148 4.78 3.81 7.55
C ARG A 148 4.52 2.76 6.48
N PHE A 149 3.56 3.07 5.61
CA PHE A 149 3.12 2.20 4.54
C PHE A 149 3.71 2.63 3.19
N TRP A 150 4.01 1.66 2.36
CA TRP A 150 4.53 1.80 1.01
C TRP A 150 3.99 0.69 0.12
N GLY A 151 4.29 0.70 -1.14
CA GLY A 151 3.96 -0.40 -2.04
C GLY A 151 3.90 0.04 -3.49
N THR A 152 3.52 -0.89 -4.35
CA THR A 152 3.46 -0.71 -5.80
C THR A 152 2.49 -1.70 -6.43
N VAL A 153 2.25 -1.53 -7.74
CA VAL A 153 1.64 -2.55 -8.60
C VAL A 153 2.76 -3.12 -9.46
N ALA A 154 2.84 -4.45 -9.55
CA ALA A 154 3.87 -5.15 -10.30
C ALA A 154 3.33 -6.39 -10.99
N TYR A 155 3.90 -6.76 -12.13
CA TYR A 155 3.56 -7.98 -12.88
C TYR A 155 4.41 -9.15 -12.36
N LEU A 156 4.09 -9.64 -11.14
CA LEU A 156 4.87 -10.69 -10.46
C LEU A 156 4.76 -12.07 -11.08
N ASP A 157 3.77 -12.30 -11.92
CA ASP A 157 3.61 -13.52 -12.72
C ASP A 157 3.81 -13.27 -14.23
N GLY A 158 4.21 -12.04 -14.59
CA GLY A 158 4.37 -11.60 -15.96
C GLY A 158 3.07 -11.30 -16.72
N VAL A 159 1.90 -11.48 -16.09
CA VAL A 159 0.59 -11.36 -16.74
C VAL A 159 -0.37 -10.43 -15.99
N HIS A 160 -0.59 -10.68 -14.69
CA HIS A 160 -1.55 -9.94 -13.89
C HIS A 160 -0.89 -8.78 -13.15
N PRO A 161 -1.51 -7.59 -13.12
CA PRO A 161 -1.08 -6.57 -12.18
C PRO A 161 -1.36 -7.03 -10.75
N CYS A 162 -0.30 -7.28 -9.99
CA CYS A 162 -0.36 -7.70 -8.60
C CYS A 162 -0.13 -6.52 -7.69
N VAL A 163 -0.79 -6.48 -6.53
CA VAL A 163 -0.58 -5.42 -5.55
C VAL A 163 0.44 -5.86 -4.51
N VAL A 164 1.48 -5.06 -4.32
CA VAL A 164 2.45 -5.25 -3.24
C VAL A 164 2.23 -4.14 -2.20
N THR A 165 1.94 -4.52 -0.97
CA THR A 165 1.78 -3.59 0.15
C THR A 165 2.92 -3.77 1.12
N GLY A 166 3.54 -2.68 1.58
CA GLY A 166 4.64 -2.69 2.52
C GLY A 166 4.31 -1.96 3.82
N ARG A 167 4.96 -2.39 4.90
CA ARG A 167 4.90 -1.75 6.22
C ARG A 167 6.31 -1.65 6.80
N GLY A 168 6.69 -0.46 7.26
CA GLY A 168 8.02 -0.19 7.82
C GLY A 168 9.10 -0.11 6.75
N TYR A 169 10.15 0.63 7.02
CA TYR A 169 11.35 0.73 6.17
C TYR A 169 12.57 1.32 6.90
N TYR A 170 12.40 1.90 8.08
CA TYR A 170 13.54 2.44 8.87
C TYR A 170 14.24 1.38 9.72
N THR A 171 13.56 0.26 9.99
CA THR A 171 14.02 -0.87 10.80
C THR A 171 13.45 -2.14 10.17
N ARG A 172 12.56 -2.85 10.86
CA ARG A 172 11.79 -3.95 10.25
C ARG A 172 11.09 -3.44 9.00
N MET A 173 11.32 -4.12 7.88
CA MET A 173 10.68 -3.87 6.59
C MET A 173 9.89 -5.10 6.19
N THR A 174 8.68 -4.89 5.68
CA THR A 174 7.81 -5.97 5.22
C THR A 174 7.15 -5.62 3.92
N ALA A 175 6.86 -6.65 3.13
CA ALA A 175 6.04 -6.56 1.93
C ALA A 175 5.11 -7.76 1.84
N THR A 176 3.91 -7.58 1.33
CA THR A 176 2.97 -8.67 1.05
C THR A 176 2.38 -8.46 -0.33
N ALA A 177 2.48 -9.49 -1.17
CA ALA A 177 1.93 -9.46 -2.51
C ALA A 177 0.58 -10.17 -2.57
N TYR A 178 -0.34 -9.57 -3.32
CA TYR A 178 -1.67 -10.08 -3.61
C TYR A 178 -1.92 -10.07 -5.11
N THR A 179 -2.52 -11.13 -5.62
CA THR A 179 -3.24 -11.14 -6.88
C THR A 179 -4.75 -11.09 -6.61
N VAL A 180 -5.54 -10.74 -7.62
CA VAL A 180 -7.00 -10.81 -7.53
C VAL A 180 -7.50 -11.99 -8.34
N LYS A 181 -8.36 -12.80 -7.73
CA LYS A 181 -9.01 -13.92 -8.39
C LYS A 181 -10.47 -14.02 -7.93
N ASP A 182 -11.39 -14.10 -8.85
CA ASP A 182 -12.82 -14.17 -8.56
C ASP A 182 -13.27 -13.02 -7.61
N LYS A 183 -12.75 -11.81 -7.84
CA LYS A 183 -12.97 -10.60 -7.02
C LYS A 183 -12.54 -10.73 -5.57
N LYS A 184 -11.51 -11.53 -5.31
CA LYS A 184 -10.93 -11.75 -3.98
C LYS A 184 -9.43 -11.52 -3.99
N LEU A 185 -8.93 -10.95 -2.89
CA LEU A 185 -7.49 -10.80 -2.62
C LEU A 185 -6.89 -12.17 -2.26
N VAL A 186 -6.02 -12.66 -3.10
CA VAL A 186 -5.29 -13.91 -2.88
C VAL A 186 -3.83 -13.59 -2.60
N LYS A 187 -3.39 -13.86 -1.36
CA LYS A 187 -2.00 -13.63 -0.97
C LYS A 187 -1.07 -14.58 -1.72
N MET A 188 -0.08 -14.04 -2.42
CA MET A 188 0.97 -14.78 -3.12
C MET A 188 2.11 -15.12 -2.16
N TRP A 189 2.69 -14.12 -1.53
CA TRP A 189 3.80 -14.26 -0.60
C TRP A 189 3.84 -13.12 0.42
N ALA A 190 4.68 -13.27 1.43
CA ALA A 190 5.01 -12.21 2.37
C ALA A 190 6.51 -12.23 2.68
N PHE A 191 7.14 -11.07 2.60
CA PHE A 191 8.50 -10.77 2.99
C PHE A 191 8.54 -10.06 4.32
N ASP A 192 9.44 -10.42 5.22
CA ASP A 192 9.58 -9.81 6.54
C ASP A 192 11.01 -9.97 7.05
N THR A 193 11.71 -8.88 7.25
CA THR A 193 13.07 -8.89 7.81
C THR A 193 13.10 -9.27 9.29
N GLY A 194 11.95 -9.28 9.96
CA GLY A 194 11.90 -9.40 11.41
C GLY A 194 12.62 -8.25 12.10
N ASN A 195 13.11 -8.51 13.31
CA ASN A 195 13.81 -7.51 14.14
C ASN A 195 15.34 -7.70 14.13
N SER A 196 15.86 -8.47 13.20
CA SER A 196 17.30 -8.70 13.11
C SER A 196 17.94 -7.63 12.21
N SER A 197 18.83 -6.83 12.77
CA SER A 197 19.59 -5.83 12.01
C SER A 197 20.58 -6.45 10.99
N SER A 198 20.77 -7.76 11.02
CA SER A 198 21.57 -8.50 10.03
C SER A 198 20.73 -9.12 8.91
N ALA A 199 19.40 -9.02 8.99
CA ALA A 199 18.54 -9.52 7.92
C ALA A 199 18.65 -8.60 6.70
N ALA A 200 18.73 -9.19 5.51
CA ALA A 200 18.75 -8.45 4.27
C ALA A 200 17.47 -7.59 4.15
N GLY A 201 17.61 -6.31 3.84
CA GLY A 201 16.53 -5.35 3.75
C GLY A 201 16.15 -4.65 5.06
N TYR A 202 16.73 -5.04 6.21
CA TYR A 202 16.42 -4.37 7.48
C TYR A 202 16.94 -2.92 7.48
N GLY A 203 16.01 -1.98 7.54
CA GLY A 203 16.33 -0.55 7.53
C GLY A 203 16.74 0.03 6.18
N ASP A 204 16.61 -0.72 5.10
CA ASP A 204 17.08 -0.35 3.76
C ASP A 204 15.98 0.19 2.84
N GLY A 205 14.72 0.21 3.28
CA GLY A 205 13.62 0.64 2.43
C GLY A 205 13.55 2.15 2.22
N ASN A 206 12.85 2.57 1.17
CA ASN A 206 12.55 3.96 0.83
C ASN A 206 11.10 4.32 1.14
N HIS A 207 10.76 5.59 0.93
CA HIS A 207 9.37 6.06 0.95
C HIS A 207 8.57 5.59 -0.28
N ASN A 208 9.24 5.26 -1.36
CA ASN A 208 8.67 4.69 -2.58
C ASN A 208 9.30 3.35 -2.93
N SER A 209 8.67 2.64 -3.84
CA SER A 209 9.18 1.43 -4.47
C SER A 209 8.88 1.49 -5.97
N MET A 210 9.68 0.79 -6.75
CA MET A 210 9.48 0.68 -8.19
C MET A 210 9.55 -0.78 -8.62
N PRO A 211 8.63 -1.24 -9.49
CA PRO A 211 8.70 -2.54 -10.11
C PRO A 211 9.57 -2.47 -11.36
N ALA A 212 10.37 -3.50 -11.60
CA ALA A 212 11.11 -3.66 -12.84
C ALA A 212 11.54 -5.13 -13.00
N ASP A 213 11.57 -5.63 -14.24
CA ASP A 213 12.18 -6.91 -14.58
C ASP A 213 13.70 -6.71 -14.65
N VAL A 214 14.41 -7.02 -13.55
CA VAL A 214 15.85 -6.75 -13.44
C VAL A 214 16.72 -7.96 -13.72
N ASP A 215 16.15 -9.15 -13.80
CA ASP A 215 16.88 -10.38 -14.12
C ASP A 215 16.50 -10.98 -15.49
N GLY A 216 15.51 -10.40 -16.17
CA GLY A 216 15.11 -10.74 -17.54
C GLY A 216 14.28 -12.01 -17.65
N ASP A 217 13.57 -12.39 -16.58
CA ASP A 217 12.73 -13.59 -16.57
C ASP A 217 11.28 -13.33 -17.07
N GLY A 218 10.96 -12.05 -17.35
CA GLY A 218 9.64 -11.60 -17.84
C GLY A 218 8.65 -11.29 -16.73
N LYS A 219 9.08 -11.29 -15.47
CA LYS A 219 8.32 -10.86 -14.31
C LYS A 219 9.01 -9.66 -13.67
N GLN A 220 8.32 -8.98 -12.78
CA GLN A 220 8.87 -7.78 -12.16
C GLN A 220 9.25 -8.02 -10.70
N GLU A 221 10.44 -7.56 -10.34
CA GLU A 221 10.94 -7.45 -8.98
C GLU A 221 10.49 -6.12 -8.37
N ILE A 222 10.58 -6.05 -7.05
CA ILE A 222 10.27 -4.84 -6.27
C ILE A 222 11.57 -4.26 -5.74
N ILE A 223 11.96 -3.11 -6.26
CA ILE A 223 13.08 -2.35 -5.75
C ILE A 223 12.55 -1.34 -4.73
N THR A 224 13.10 -1.35 -3.51
CA THR A 224 12.80 -0.36 -2.47
C THR A 224 14.08 -0.01 -1.72
N GLY A 225 14.51 1.24 -1.87
CA GLY A 225 15.81 1.67 -1.34
C GLY A 225 16.95 0.86 -1.91
N SER A 226 17.75 0.25 -1.04
CA SER A 226 18.90 -0.54 -1.43
C SER A 226 18.64 -2.06 -1.43
N THR A 227 17.37 -2.46 -1.52
CA THR A 227 16.94 -3.87 -1.54
C THR A 227 16.05 -4.16 -2.74
N CYS A 228 16.31 -5.28 -3.41
CA CYS A 228 15.45 -5.86 -4.45
C CYS A 228 14.80 -7.14 -3.91
N ILE A 229 13.47 -7.18 -3.96
CA ILE A 229 12.67 -8.35 -3.61
C ILE A 229 12.18 -8.97 -4.92
N ASP A 230 12.54 -10.20 -5.14
CA ASP A 230 12.21 -11.03 -6.30
C ASP A 230 10.69 -11.28 -6.40
N ASP A 231 10.19 -11.61 -7.60
CA ASP A 231 8.79 -11.93 -7.92
C ASP A 231 8.16 -12.95 -6.94
N ASN A 232 9.00 -13.82 -6.39
CA ASN A 232 8.63 -14.87 -5.43
C ASN A 232 8.72 -14.45 -3.95
N GLY A 233 9.05 -13.19 -3.65
CA GLY A 233 9.12 -12.63 -2.30
C GLY A 233 10.45 -12.87 -1.57
N LYS A 234 11.47 -13.39 -2.24
CA LYS A 234 12.83 -13.53 -1.68
C LYS A 234 13.66 -12.31 -2.00
N VAL A 235 14.68 -12.03 -1.20
CA VAL A 235 15.65 -10.99 -1.54
C VAL A 235 16.53 -11.47 -2.69
N LEU A 236 16.51 -10.75 -3.81
CA LEU A 236 17.40 -11.00 -4.93
C LEU A 236 18.79 -10.42 -4.64
N TRP A 237 18.81 -9.16 -4.17
CA TRP A 237 20.03 -8.52 -3.69
C TRP A 237 19.69 -7.43 -2.63
N CYS A 238 20.69 -7.10 -1.82
CA CYS A 238 20.60 -6.05 -0.80
C CYS A 238 21.97 -5.41 -0.61
N LEU A 239 22.06 -4.09 -0.75
CA LEU A 239 23.32 -3.36 -0.66
C LEU A 239 23.63 -2.87 0.76
N ASN A 240 22.67 -2.97 1.70
CA ASN A 240 22.79 -2.53 3.10
C ASN A 240 23.30 -1.09 3.21
N LYS A 241 22.69 -0.17 2.45
CA LYS A 241 23.04 1.26 2.45
C LYS A 241 22.20 2.09 3.40
N GLY A 242 21.21 1.46 4.02
CA GLY A 242 20.26 2.11 4.91
C GLY A 242 19.13 2.79 4.15
N HIS A 243 18.27 3.47 4.93
CA HIS A 243 17.09 4.17 4.40
C HIS A 243 17.48 5.31 3.44
N GLY A 244 16.78 5.37 2.31
CA GLY A 244 16.80 6.49 1.36
C GLY A 244 15.42 7.14 1.25
N ASP A 245 15.35 8.36 0.72
CA ASP A 245 14.09 9.12 0.60
C ASP A 245 13.39 8.88 -0.74
N ALA A 246 14.15 8.81 -1.82
CA ALA A 246 13.61 8.64 -3.18
C ALA A 246 14.55 7.81 -4.04
N MET A 247 13.97 7.16 -5.04
CA MET A 247 14.70 6.35 -5.99
C MET A 247 14.00 6.35 -7.35
N HIS A 248 14.75 6.04 -8.38
CA HIS A 248 14.26 5.76 -9.72
C HIS A 248 14.95 4.50 -10.23
N VAL A 249 14.24 3.74 -11.07
CA VAL A 249 14.77 2.57 -11.76
C VAL A 249 14.52 2.74 -13.25
N GLY A 250 15.51 2.49 -14.07
CA GLY A 250 15.42 2.60 -15.51
C GLY A 250 16.76 2.35 -16.19
N ASP A 251 16.77 2.28 -17.51
CA ASP A 251 17.98 2.31 -18.31
C ASP A 251 18.54 3.76 -18.34
N LEU A 252 19.27 4.11 -17.27
CA LEU A 252 19.84 5.44 -17.07
C LEU A 252 21.19 5.60 -17.76
N ASP A 253 21.90 4.48 -17.99
CA ASP A 253 23.16 4.43 -18.75
C ASP A 253 23.07 3.35 -19.83
N PRO A 254 22.56 3.68 -21.05
CA PRO A 254 22.34 2.71 -22.11
C PRO A 254 23.64 2.11 -22.68
N THR A 255 24.81 2.51 -22.16
CA THR A 255 26.08 1.88 -22.49
C THR A 255 26.36 0.63 -21.64
N ASN A 256 25.66 0.46 -20.55
CA ASN A 256 25.65 -0.75 -19.73
C ASN A 256 24.42 -1.60 -20.04
N THR A 257 24.56 -2.90 -19.90
CA THR A 257 23.42 -3.80 -20.07
C THR A 257 22.68 -3.94 -18.74
N GLY A 258 21.39 -3.68 -18.73
CA GLY A 258 20.52 -3.83 -17.56
C GLY A 258 19.81 -2.51 -17.18
N LEU A 259 19.26 -2.49 -15.98
CA LEU A 259 18.62 -1.33 -15.40
C LEU A 259 19.43 -0.81 -14.20
N GLU A 260 19.52 0.49 -14.06
CA GLU A 260 20.14 1.15 -12.90
C GLU A 260 19.07 1.61 -11.90
N ALA A 261 19.46 1.71 -10.61
CA ALA A 261 18.62 2.20 -9.52
C ALA A 261 19.37 3.20 -8.63
#